data_3e1d636c915994105846c596229f5090
#
_entry.id   3e1d636c915994105846c596229f5090
#
_cell.length_a   1.000
_cell.length_b   1.000
_cell.length_c   1.000
_cell.angle_alpha   90.00
_cell.angle_beta   90.00
_cell.angle_gamma   90.00
#
_symmetry.space_group_name_H-M   'P 1'
#
loop_
_entity.id
_entity.type
_entity.pdbx_description
1 polymer ?
#
loop_
_entity_poly.entity_id
_entity_poly.type
_entity_poly.pdbx_seq_one_letter_code
_entity_poly.pdbx_strand_id
1 'polypeptide(L)'
;MLKRLVLALAMSCTSAVVHAEIDMAGCLPLQRGGEYPFDYNDPDKRARFLHTVESIHFTRPVESLVHGATASHPFHDIAYTLNQIPKGGGGGQALLRLAAREKTGNIQGSSTSVECFIKRAIEFAPNDLVPQMTLAQYYAAQGKQEAALNLLLAAEKQAPGNANLAYNIGLLQVDLKRYDAALEHAHSAYLGGFPLPGLRDKLKRAGAWRDPAPLADAKPAVATPPADSVAKPAPVAADAPPVPADKADKAVAATVTAPEQRPADAAAAPKP
;
A
#
# COMPACT_ATOMS: atom_id res chain seq x y z
N MET A 1 -22.41 36.46 -57.45
CA MET A 1 -21.37 35.51 -57.07
C MET A 1 -21.17 35.56 -55.55
N LEU A 2 -21.77 34.63 -54.81
CA LEU A 2 -21.79 34.65 -53.35
C LEU A 2 -20.81 33.58 -52.83
N LYS A 3 -19.64 34.01 -52.31
CA LYS A 3 -18.63 33.13 -51.75
C LYS A 3 -19.11 32.70 -50.34
N ARG A 4 -19.48 31.42 -50.21
CA ARG A 4 -19.77 30.80 -48.92
C ARG A 4 -18.47 30.50 -48.18
N LEU A 5 -18.23 31.20 -47.09
CA LEU A 5 -17.14 30.94 -46.16
C LEU A 5 -17.59 29.83 -45.23
N VAL A 6 -16.98 28.64 -45.39
CA VAL A 6 -17.18 27.50 -44.46
C VAL A 6 -16.16 27.65 -43.32
N LEU A 7 -16.68 28.03 -42.15
CA LEU A 7 -15.86 28.11 -40.93
C LEU A 7 -15.81 26.70 -40.32
N ALA A 8 -14.68 26.01 -40.46
CA ALA A 8 -14.46 24.73 -39.78
C ALA A 8 -14.12 24.97 -38.32
N LEU A 9 -15.06 24.64 -37.42
CA LEU A 9 -14.86 24.67 -35.98
C LEU A 9 -14.09 23.41 -35.60
N ALA A 10 -12.77 23.52 -35.36
CA ALA A 10 -11.96 22.44 -34.81
C ALA A 10 -12.31 22.27 -33.32
N MET A 11 -13.11 21.28 -33.00
CA MET A 11 -13.39 20.84 -31.64
C MET A 11 -12.15 20.14 -31.08
N SER A 12 -11.31 20.88 -30.34
CA SER A 12 -10.22 20.29 -29.56
C SER A 12 -10.82 19.48 -28.40
N CYS A 13 -10.88 18.17 -28.59
CA CYS A 13 -11.25 17.26 -27.52
C CYS A 13 -10.06 17.15 -26.55
N THR A 14 -9.97 18.03 -25.57
CA THR A 14 -9.05 17.86 -24.44
C THR A 14 -9.62 16.74 -23.58
N SER A 15 -9.01 15.57 -23.69
CA SER A 15 -9.28 14.44 -22.79
C SER A 15 -8.83 14.84 -21.37
N ALA A 16 -9.77 15.35 -20.58
CA ALA A 16 -9.54 15.52 -19.16
C ALA A 16 -9.31 14.13 -18.54
N VAL A 17 -8.12 13.86 -18.09
CA VAL A 17 -7.83 12.69 -17.28
C VAL A 17 -8.56 12.88 -15.97
N VAL A 18 -9.72 12.22 -15.83
CA VAL A 18 -10.47 12.20 -14.58
C VAL A 18 -9.68 11.33 -13.61
N HIS A 19 -8.86 11.96 -12.78
CA HIS A 19 -8.32 11.29 -11.60
C HIS A 19 -9.50 11.02 -10.65
N ALA A 20 -9.66 9.77 -10.24
CA ALA A 20 -10.58 9.48 -9.16
C ALA A 20 -10.07 10.20 -7.90
N GLU A 21 -10.72 11.29 -7.55
CA GLU A 21 -10.38 12.06 -6.35
C GLU A 21 -10.65 11.19 -5.11
N ILE A 22 -9.60 10.94 -4.33
CA ILE A 22 -9.73 10.18 -3.09
C ILE A 22 -10.41 11.09 -2.06
N ASP A 23 -11.54 10.64 -1.54
CA ASP A 23 -12.22 11.34 -0.47
C ASP A 23 -11.38 11.34 0.81
N MET A 24 -10.85 12.51 1.16
CA MET A 24 -10.04 12.76 2.36
C MET A 24 -10.86 13.19 3.57
N ALA A 25 -12.20 13.14 3.49
CA ALA A 25 -13.06 13.56 4.60
C ALA A 25 -12.69 12.82 5.90
N GLY A 26 -12.48 13.58 6.96
CA GLY A 26 -12.08 13.07 8.27
C GLY A 26 -10.60 12.69 8.41
N CYS A 27 -9.78 12.87 7.37
CA CYS A 27 -8.34 12.63 7.45
C CYS A 27 -7.58 13.94 7.65
N LEU A 28 -6.72 13.99 8.66
CA LEU A 28 -5.78 15.09 8.83
C LEU A 28 -4.77 15.06 7.67
N PRO A 29 -4.40 16.22 7.11
CA PRO A 29 -3.42 16.29 6.02
C PRO A 29 -2.06 15.75 6.47
N LEU A 30 -1.29 15.27 5.48
CA LEU A 30 0.09 14.88 5.72
C LEU A 30 0.91 16.12 6.11
N GLN A 31 1.58 16.04 7.26
CA GLN A 31 2.45 17.14 7.71
C GLN A 31 3.66 17.23 6.79
N ARG A 32 3.94 18.41 6.26
CA ARG A 32 5.07 18.69 5.38
C ARG A 32 5.99 19.68 6.05
N GLY A 33 7.28 19.37 6.13
CA GLY A 33 8.26 20.28 6.71
C GLY A 33 9.69 19.82 6.45
N GLY A 34 10.57 20.75 6.05
CA GLY A 34 11.96 20.46 5.69
C GLY A 34 12.04 19.48 4.53
N GLU A 35 12.80 18.41 4.73
CA GLU A 35 13.05 17.38 3.72
C GLU A 35 11.98 16.26 3.73
N TYR A 36 11.04 16.29 4.66
CA TYR A 36 10.01 15.27 4.85
C TYR A 36 8.61 15.81 4.55
N PRO A 37 7.68 14.97 4.09
CA PRO A 37 7.91 13.61 3.62
C PRO A 37 8.65 13.58 2.29
N PHE A 38 9.32 12.48 1.97
CA PHE A 38 10.00 12.31 0.70
C PHE A 38 9.49 11.10 -0.10
N ASP A 39 9.71 11.16 -1.41
CA ASP A 39 9.39 10.07 -2.31
C ASP A 39 10.44 8.97 -2.20
N TYR A 40 10.00 7.74 -1.88
CA TYR A 40 10.87 6.57 -1.85
C TYR A 40 11.62 6.33 -3.16
N ASN A 41 11.06 6.75 -4.30
CA ASN A 41 11.67 6.59 -5.61
C ASN A 41 12.67 7.72 -5.95
N ASP A 42 12.76 8.76 -5.13
CA ASP A 42 13.78 9.81 -5.27
C ASP A 42 15.14 9.27 -4.82
N PRO A 43 16.12 9.05 -5.74
CA PRO A 43 17.39 8.41 -5.41
C PRO A 43 18.24 9.26 -4.45
N ASP A 44 18.19 10.59 -4.56
CA ASP A 44 19.00 11.48 -3.71
C ASP A 44 18.46 11.49 -2.30
N LYS A 45 17.14 11.56 -2.14
CA LYS A 45 16.51 11.52 -0.81
C LYS A 45 16.62 10.14 -0.17
N ARG A 46 16.51 9.07 -0.95
CA ARG A 46 16.80 7.73 -0.46
C ARG A 46 18.21 7.60 0.09
N ALA A 47 19.21 8.03 -0.69
CA ALA A 47 20.60 7.96 -0.28
C ALA A 47 20.86 8.73 1.02
N ARG A 48 20.19 9.87 1.21
CA ARG A 48 20.40 10.74 2.38
C ARG A 48 19.59 10.35 3.61
N PHE A 49 18.34 9.91 3.45
CA PHE A 49 17.40 9.84 4.57
C PHE A 49 16.83 8.44 4.83
N LEU A 50 16.79 7.55 3.81
CA LEU A 50 16.13 6.25 3.96
C LEU A 50 16.77 5.40 5.06
N HIS A 51 18.11 5.34 5.06
CA HIS A 51 18.83 4.56 6.06
C HIS A 51 18.48 4.99 7.50
N THR A 52 18.39 6.30 7.76
CA THR A 52 18.03 6.80 9.08
C THR A 52 16.63 6.37 9.50
N VAL A 53 15.64 6.48 8.59
CA VAL A 53 14.26 6.07 8.89
C VAL A 53 14.18 4.56 9.11
N GLU A 54 14.76 3.76 8.22
CA GLU A 54 14.65 2.30 8.29
C GLU A 54 15.47 1.69 9.43
N SER A 55 16.69 2.19 9.69
CA SER A 55 17.54 1.63 10.75
C SER A 55 17.02 1.92 12.16
N ILE A 56 16.25 2.99 12.34
CA ILE A 56 15.71 3.39 13.65
C ILE A 56 14.26 2.94 13.82
N HIS A 57 13.40 3.17 12.80
CA HIS A 57 11.96 3.02 12.94
C HIS A 57 11.36 1.86 12.15
N PHE A 58 12.00 1.39 11.06
CA PHE A 58 11.45 0.29 10.26
C PHE A 58 12.36 -0.94 10.23
N THR A 59 12.81 -1.33 11.42
CA THR A 59 13.65 -2.51 11.64
C THR A 59 12.87 -3.80 11.37
N ARG A 60 13.58 -4.92 11.18
CA ARG A 60 12.93 -6.24 10.98
C ARG A 60 11.90 -6.60 12.06
N PRO A 61 12.16 -6.39 13.37
CA PRO A 61 11.14 -6.63 14.40
C PRO A 61 9.88 -5.78 14.23
N VAL A 62 10.01 -4.51 13.80
CA VAL A 62 8.86 -3.62 13.52
C VAL A 62 8.11 -4.11 12.28
N GLU A 63 8.81 -4.38 11.19
CA GLU A 63 8.23 -4.89 9.95
C GLU A 63 7.47 -6.20 10.17
N SER A 64 8.01 -7.12 10.96
CA SER A 64 7.39 -8.40 11.29
C SER A 64 6.42 -8.34 12.48
N LEU A 65 6.18 -7.14 13.03
CA LEU A 65 5.23 -6.87 14.11
C LEU A 65 5.58 -7.59 15.43
N VAL A 66 6.84 -7.88 15.69
CA VAL A 66 7.28 -8.54 16.93
C VAL A 66 7.25 -7.55 18.08
N HIS A 67 7.90 -6.41 17.93
CA HIS A 67 7.92 -5.29 18.87
C HIS A 67 8.29 -4.00 18.14
N GLY A 68 8.05 -2.85 18.77
CA GLY A 68 8.53 -1.57 18.27
C GLY A 68 10.03 -1.40 18.50
N ALA A 69 10.63 -0.47 17.78
CA ALA A 69 12.04 -0.11 17.93
C ALA A 69 12.23 1.02 18.95
N THR A 70 11.36 2.03 18.94
CA THR A 70 11.39 3.20 19.85
C THR A 70 10.32 3.13 20.94
N ALA A 71 9.31 2.27 20.77
CA ALA A 71 8.26 1.99 21.73
C ALA A 71 7.97 0.49 21.75
N SER A 72 7.31 -0.02 22.80
CA SER A 72 6.98 -1.45 22.88
C SER A 72 6.04 -1.92 21.76
N HIS A 73 5.10 -1.07 21.36
CA HIS A 73 4.14 -1.38 20.31
C HIS A 73 4.65 -0.91 18.94
N PRO A 74 4.66 -1.78 17.89
CA PRO A 74 5.27 -1.46 16.59
C PRO A 74 4.56 -0.34 15.83
N PHE A 75 3.32 0.00 16.19
CA PHE A 75 2.54 1.02 15.51
C PHE A 75 3.24 2.39 15.46
N HIS A 76 3.87 2.82 16.56
CA HIS A 76 4.50 4.14 16.63
C HIS A 76 5.60 4.30 15.59
N ASP A 77 6.40 3.27 15.41
CA ASP A 77 7.49 3.24 14.45
C ASP A 77 6.98 3.10 13.01
N ILE A 78 5.93 2.28 12.78
CA ILE A 78 5.24 2.21 11.48
C ILE A 78 4.62 3.56 11.12
N ALA A 79 3.94 4.22 12.06
CA ALA A 79 3.33 5.53 11.85
C ALA A 79 4.37 6.60 11.55
N TYR A 80 5.50 6.60 12.28
CA TYR A 80 6.62 7.49 11.98
C TYR A 80 7.11 7.27 10.56
N THR A 81 7.39 6.02 10.19
CA THR A 81 7.86 5.65 8.84
C THR A 81 6.90 6.14 7.75
N LEU A 82 5.59 5.94 7.92
CA LEU A 82 4.58 6.39 6.96
C LEU A 82 4.43 7.90 6.88
N ASN A 83 4.71 8.64 7.96
CA ASN A 83 4.74 10.09 7.93
C ASN A 83 5.99 10.63 7.20
N GLN A 84 7.10 9.90 7.23
CA GLN A 84 8.35 10.30 6.55
C GLN A 84 8.40 9.80 5.10
N ILE A 85 7.88 8.59 4.87
CA ILE A 85 7.89 7.89 3.57
C ILE A 85 6.48 7.34 3.32
N PRO A 86 5.54 8.17 2.87
CA PRO A 86 4.13 7.76 2.73
C PRO A 86 3.93 6.60 1.77
N LYS A 87 4.79 6.49 0.75
CA LYS A 87 4.76 5.40 -0.24
C LYS A 87 6.08 4.63 -0.23
N GLY A 88 6.02 3.35 -0.50
CA GLY A 88 7.19 2.48 -0.53
C GLY A 88 7.57 1.93 0.85
N GLY A 89 8.78 1.36 0.96
CA GLY A 89 9.39 0.93 2.22
C GLY A 89 8.64 -0.13 3.05
N GLY A 90 7.55 -0.73 2.55
CA GLY A 90 6.83 -1.78 3.28
C GLY A 90 5.92 -1.31 4.43
N GLY A 91 6.00 -0.03 4.83
CA GLY A 91 5.24 0.52 5.97
C GLY A 91 3.72 0.35 5.84
N GLY A 92 3.16 0.58 4.65
CA GLY A 92 1.74 0.38 4.37
C GLY A 92 1.29 -1.07 4.56
N GLN A 93 2.09 -2.03 4.11
CA GLN A 93 1.80 -3.45 4.29
C GLN A 93 1.94 -3.89 5.77
N ALA A 94 2.92 -3.36 6.48
CA ALA A 94 3.04 -3.61 7.92
C ALA A 94 1.84 -3.05 8.68
N LEU A 95 1.35 -1.86 8.32
CA LEU A 95 0.15 -1.27 8.89
C LEU A 95 -1.10 -2.13 8.64
N LEU A 96 -1.27 -2.66 7.42
CA LEU A 96 -2.39 -3.57 7.09
C LEU A 96 -2.33 -4.87 7.91
N ARG A 97 -1.15 -5.48 8.03
CA ARG A 97 -0.97 -6.68 8.86
C ARG A 97 -1.27 -6.39 10.34
N LEU A 98 -0.85 -5.23 10.84
CA LEU A 98 -1.12 -4.82 12.20
C LEU A 98 -2.64 -4.63 12.43
N ALA A 99 -3.31 -3.92 11.54
CA ALA A 99 -4.76 -3.71 11.59
C ALA A 99 -5.54 -5.04 11.56
N ALA A 100 -5.10 -5.98 10.73
CA ALA A 100 -5.70 -7.32 10.66
C ALA A 100 -5.47 -8.12 11.94
N ARG A 101 -4.25 -8.06 12.52
CA ARG A 101 -3.92 -8.72 13.79
C ARG A 101 -4.77 -8.19 14.95
N GLU A 102 -4.98 -6.88 15.01
CA GLU A 102 -5.72 -6.23 16.07
C GLU A 102 -7.22 -6.08 15.76
N LYS A 103 -7.63 -6.50 14.56
CA LYS A 103 -9.03 -6.43 14.09
C LYS A 103 -9.63 -5.03 14.23
N THR A 104 -8.84 -4.00 13.90
CA THR A 104 -9.26 -2.60 14.05
C THR A 104 -8.77 -1.73 12.90
N GLY A 105 -9.56 -0.73 12.54
CA GLY A 105 -9.15 0.37 11.65
C GLY A 105 -8.58 1.58 12.41
N ASN A 106 -8.70 1.58 13.75
CA ASN A 106 -8.19 2.63 14.63
C ASN A 106 -7.29 2.00 15.69
N ILE A 107 -6.00 1.96 15.42
CA ILE A 107 -5.01 1.36 16.30
C ILE A 107 -4.89 2.20 17.57
N GLN A 108 -4.85 1.54 18.72
CA GLN A 108 -4.75 2.21 20.01
C GLN A 108 -3.55 3.14 20.08
N GLY A 109 -3.76 4.36 20.55
CA GLY A 109 -2.75 5.40 20.62
C GLY A 109 -2.56 6.20 19.32
N SER A 110 -3.34 5.89 18.26
CA SER A 110 -3.34 6.65 17.01
C SER A 110 -4.43 7.70 16.97
N SER A 111 -4.08 8.92 16.57
CA SER A 111 -5.02 9.97 16.17
C SER A 111 -5.44 9.84 14.69
N THR A 112 -4.87 8.90 13.96
CA THR A 112 -5.07 8.72 12.51
C THR A 112 -5.47 7.28 12.23
N SER A 113 -6.58 7.08 11.51
CA SER A 113 -7.02 5.74 11.11
C SER A 113 -6.07 5.11 10.09
N VAL A 114 -6.09 3.79 10.00
CA VAL A 114 -5.36 3.02 8.97
C VAL A 114 -5.71 3.52 7.56
N GLU A 115 -6.99 3.74 7.31
CA GLU A 115 -7.47 4.28 6.04
C GLU A 115 -6.85 5.63 5.71
N CYS A 116 -6.76 6.53 6.69
CA CYS A 116 -6.18 7.85 6.48
C CYS A 116 -4.67 7.81 6.18
N PHE A 117 -3.92 6.91 6.81
CA PHE A 117 -2.50 6.72 6.44
C PHE A 117 -2.35 6.34 4.97
N ILE A 118 -3.18 5.42 4.48
CA ILE A 118 -3.11 4.96 3.10
C ILE A 118 -3.59 6.05 2.13
N LYS A 119 -4.68 6.75 2.46
CA LYS A 119 -5.18 7.88 1.66
C LYS A 119 -4.16 9.00 1.52
N ARG A 120 -3.43 9.33 2.59
CA ARG A 120 -2.31 10.30 2.54
C ARG A 120 -1.20 9.85 1.58
N ALA A 121 -0.91 8.55 1.51
CA ALA A 121 0.06 8.03 0.55
C ALA A 121 -0.42 8.20 -0.89
N ILE A 122 -1.73 8.03 -1.17
CA ILE A 122 -2.31 8.28 -2.49
C ILE A 122 -2.27 9.78 -2.82
N GLU A 123 -2.66 10.65 -1.87
CA GLU A 123 -2.58 12.11 -2.04
C GLU A 123 -1.13 12.59 -2.30
N PHE A 124 -0.16 11.96 -1.64
CA PHE A 124 1.26 12.26 -1.83
C PHE A 124 1.78 11.84 -3.21
N ALA A 125 1.31 10.71 -3.72
CA ALA A 125 1.75 10.12 -4.98
C ALA A 125 0.55 9.54 -5.77
N PRO A 126 -0.27 10.40 -6.39
CA PRO A 126 -1.54 9.99 -7.00
C PRO A 126 -1.38 9.04 -8.20
N ASN A 127 -0.23 9.05 -8.85
CA ASN A 127 0.09 8.17 -9.98
C ASN A 127 0.76 6.85 -9.55
N ASP A 128 1.00 6.64 -8.26
CA ASP A 128 1.58 5.41 -7.76
C ASP A 128 0.47 4.39 -7.44
N LEU A 129 0.52 3.25 -8.10
CA LEU A 129 -0.48 2.20 -7.93
C LEU A 129 -0.36 1.47 -6.59
N VAL A 130 0.82 1.48 -5.95
CA VAL A 130 1.04 0.71 -4.70
C VAL A 130 0.14 1.18 -3.57
N PRO A 131 0.03 2.48 -3.25
CA PRO A 131 -0.92 2.95 -2.24
C PRO A 131 -2.39 2.68 -2.62
N GLN A 132 -2.74 2.78 -3.91
CA GLN A 132 -4.11 2.50 -4.39
C GLN A 132 -4.46 1.02 -4.19
N MET A 133 -3.56 0.10 -4.55
CA MET A 133 -3.73 -1.33 -4.29
C MET A 133 -3.77 -1.64 -2.79
N THR A 134 -2.98 -0.94 -1.97
CA THR A 134 -3.00 -1.07 -0.51
C THR A 134 -4.35 -0.66 0.08
N LEU A 135 -4.95 0.43 -0.42
CA LEU A 135 -6.28 0.86 0.01
C LEU A 135 -7.37 -0.15 -0.41
N ALA A 136 -7.26 -0.70 -1.61
CA ALA A 136 -8.19 -1.73 -2.07
C ALA A 136 -8.10 -3.00 -1.22
N GLN A 137 -6.89 -3.43 -0.85
CA GLN A 137 -6.69 -4.55 0.09
C GLN A 137 -7.32 -4.27 1.46
N TYR A 138 -7.15 -3.05 1.96
CA TYR A 138 -7.78 -2.64 3.21
C TYR A 138 -9.31 -2.70 3.12
N TYR A 139 -9.91 -2.16 2.06
CA TYR A 139 -11.36 -2.22 1.83
C TYR A 139 -11.86 -3.66 1.70
N ALA A 140 -11.15 -4.51 0.96
CA ALA A 140 -11.51 -5.92 0.83
C ALA A 140 -11.50 -6.64 2.19
N ALA A 141 -10.49 -6.38 3.03
CA ALA A 141 -10.41 -6.92 4.38
C ALA A 141 -11.54 -6.43 5.32
N GLN A 142 -12.13 -5.26 5.01
CA GLN A 142 -13.30 -4.72 5.73
C GLN A 142 -14.64 -5.22 5.16
N GLY A 143 -14.63 -6.16 4.21
CA GLY A 143 -15.84 -6.63 3.54
C GLY A 143 -16.40 -5.67 2.48
N LYS A 144 -15.66 -4.61 2.14
CA LYS A 144 -16.06 -3.59 1.15
C LYS A 144 -15.50 -3.93 -0.24
N GLN A 145 -15.77 -5.15 -0.74
CA GLN A 145 -15.17 -5.66 -1.99
C GLN A 145 -15.54 -4.81 -3.21
N GLU A 146 -16.78 -4.30 -3.29
CA GLU A 146 -17.19 -3.43 -4.40
C GLU A 146 -16.42 -2.11 -4.41
N ALA A 147 -16.21 -1.48 -3.25
CA ALA A 147 -15.41 -0.26 -3.15
C ALA A 147 -13.95 -0.53 -3.54
N ALA A 148 -13.39 -1.66 -3.11
CA ALA A 148 -12.05 -2.09 -3.51
C ALA A 148 -11.95 -2.28 -5.02
N LEU A 149 -12.92 -2.97 -5.63
CA LEU A 149 -12.94 -3.21 -7.07
C LEU A 149 -13.06 -1.89 -7.86
N ASN A 150 -13.97 -1.01 -7.47
CA ASN A 150 -14.14 0.28 -8.14
C ASN A 150 -12.87 1.15 -8.08
N LEU A 151 -12.15 1.13 -6.95
CA LEU A 151 -10.88 1.82 -6.81
C LEU A 151 -9.83 1.28 -7.79
N LEU A 152 -9.69 -0.05 -7.90
CA LEU A 152 -8.71 -0.65 -8.81
C LEU A 152 -9.09 -0.49 -10.29
N LEU A 153 -10.37 -0.55 -10.64
CA LEU A 153 -10.83 -0.25 -12.01
C LEU A 153 -10.59 1.22 -12.40
N ALA A 154 -10.67 2.14 -11.44
CA ALA A 154 -10.28 3.53 -11.68
C ALA A 154 -8.77 3.68 -11.89
N ALA A 155 -7.95 2.94 -11.11
CA ALA A 155 -6.51 2.89 -11.28
C ALA A 155 -6.08 2.25 -12.61
N GLU A 156 -6.81 1.24 -13.10
CA GLU A 156 -6.54 0.58 -14.38
C GLU A 156 -6.64 1.54 -15.57
N LYS A 157 -7.54 2.52 -15.51
CA LYS A 157 -7.64 3.58 -16.53
C LYS A 157 -6.38 4.43 -16.62
N GLN A 158 -5.64 4.57 -15.51
CA GLN A 158 -4.39 5.34 -15.45
C GLN A 158 -3.19 4.49 -15.92
N ALA A 159 -3.24 3.17 -15.73
CA ALA A 159 -2.17 2.25 -16.06
C ALA A 159 -2.71 1.00 -16.77
N PRO A 160 -3.23 1.14 -18.00
CA PRO A 160 -3.78 0.02 -18.74
C PRO A 160 -2.71 -1.03 -19.01
N GLY A 161 -3.07 -2.31 -18.89
CA GLY A 161 -2.18 -3.43 -19.11
C GLY A 161 -1.19 -3.71 -17.98
N ASN A 162 -1.31 -3.05 -16.82
CA ASN A 162 -0.50 -3.38 -15.66
C ASN A 162 -0.87 -4.76 -15.11
N ALA A 163 0.05 -5.73 -15.25
CA ALA A 163 -0.19 -7.13 -14.89
C ALA A 163 -0.51 -7.35 -13.40
N ASN A 164 0.13 -6.58 -12.50
CA ASN A 164 -0.13 -6.67 -11.07
C ASN A 164 -1.52 -6.13 -10.73
N LEU A 165 -1.91 -5.02 -11.35
CA LEU A 165 -3.23 -4.43 -11.15
C LEU A 165 -4.33 -5.37 -11.68
N ALA A 166 -4.17 -5.90 -12.90
CA ALA A 166 -5.10 -6.87 -13.47
C ALA A 166 -5.26 -8.12 -12.58
N TYR A 167 -4.16 -8.64 -12.01
CA TYR A 167 -4.21 -9.75 -11.06
C TYR A 167 -5.06 -9.42 -9.83
N ASN A 168 -4.88 -8.25 -9.22
CA ASN A 168 -5.63 -7.84 -8.04
C ASN A 168 -7.12 -7.57 -8.34
N ILE A 169 -7.43 -6.99 -9.50
CA ILE A 169 -8.81 -6.83 -9.98
C ILE A 169 -9.47 -8.20 -10.14
N GLY A 170 -8.79 -9.13 -10.81
CA GLY A 170 -9.28 -10.49 -10.99
C GLY A 170 -9.56 -11.22 -9.68
N LEU A 171 -8.71 -11.06 -8.66
CA LEU A 171 -8.95 -11.63 -7.32
C LEU A 171 -10.24 -11.10 -6.70
N LEU A 172 -10.47 -9.78 -6.73
CA LEU A 172 -11.69 -9.17 -6.21
C LEU A 172 -12.94 -9.63 -6.98
N GLN A 173 -12.83 -9.77 -8.30
CA GLN A 173 -13.93 -10.26 -9.14
C GLN A 173 -14.27 -11.72 -8.82
N VAL A 174 -13.28 -12.58 -8.54
CA VAL A 174 -13.54 -13.95 -8.07
C VAL A 174 -14.28 -13.94 -6.73
N ASP A 175 -13.85 -13.10 -5.80
CA ASP A 175 -14.48 -12.99 -4.48
C ASP A 175 -15.93 -12.47 -4.57
N LEU A 176 -16.21 -11.64 -5.60
CA LEU A 176 -17.55 -11.18 -5.97
C LEU A 176 -18.32 -12.15 -6.91
N LYS A 177 -17.76 -13.33 -7.21
CA LYS A 177 -18.33 -14.35 -8.12
C LYS A 177 -18.54 -13.85 -9.57
N ARG A 178 -17.80 -12.84 -9.99
CA ARG A 178 -17.81 -12.29 -11.36
C ARG A 178 -16.75 -13.02 -12.20
N TYR A 179 -16.97 -14.31 -12.42
CA TYR A 179 -15.94 -15.21 -12.92
C TYR A 179 -15.49 -14.92 -14.36
N ASP A 180 -16.38 -14.51 -15.24
CA ASP A 180 -16.02 -14.20 -16.63
C ASP A 180 -15.10 -12.96 -16.68
N ALA A 181 -15.45 -11.87 -15.98
CA ALA A 181 -14.61 -10.71 -15.88
C ALA A 181 -13.27 -11.02 -15.17
N ALA A 182 -13.29 -11.87 -14.14
CA ALA A 182 -12.08 -12.32 -13.46
C ALA A 182 -11.16 -13.12 -14.39
N LEU A 183 -11.71 -13.91 -15.32
CA LEU A 183 -10.96 -14.67 -16.30
C LEU A 183 -10.24 -13.74 -17.30
N GLU A 184 -10.92 -12.68 -17.76
CA GLU A 184 -10.33 -11.69 -18.65
C GLU A 184 -9.12 -10.98 -17.99
N HIS A 185 -9.28 -10.55 -16.74
CA HIS A 185 -8.18 -9.93 -15.98
C HIS A 185 -7.07 -10.94 -15.66
N ALA A 186 -7.41 -12.21 -15.41
CA ALA A 186 -6.41 -13.25 -15.22
C ALA A 186 -5.57 -13.48 -16.48
N HIS A 187 -6.20 -13.54 -17.66
CA HIS A 187 -5.49 -13.63 -18.93
C HIS A 187 -4.58 -12.41 -19.14
N SER A 188 -5.08 -11.20 -18.91
CA SER A 188 -4.28 -9.96 -18.99
C SER A 188 -3.08 -10.02 -18.05
N ALA A 189 -3.27 -10.42 -16.79
CA ALA A 189 -2.19 -10.52 -15.81
C ALA A 189 -1.11 -11.54 -16.22
N TYR A 190 -1.51 -12.74 -16.64
CA TYR A 190 -0.56 -13.80 -16.99
C TYR A 190 0.14 -13.57 -18.33
N LEU A 191 -0.56 -13.01 -19.32
CA LEU A 191 0.07 -12.58 -20.58
C LEU A 191 1.06 -11.42 -20.33
N GLY A 192 0.77 -10.56 -19.35
CA GLY A 192 1.69 -9.51 -18.87
C GLY A 192 2.82 -10.02 -17.97
N GLY A 193 2.95 -11.35 -17.79
CA GLY A 193 4.05 -11.97 -17.06
C GLY A 193 3.89 -12.02 -15.52
N PHE A 194 2.69 -11.81 -14.98
CA PHE A 194 2.49 -11.89 -13.53
C PHE A 194 2.76 -13.31 -13.01
N PRO A 195 3.64 -13.50 -11.98
CA PRO A 195 4.19 -14.81 -11.67
C PRO A 195 3.33 -15.69 -10.75
N LEU A 196 2.40 -15.08 -9.96
CA LEU A 196 1.69 -15.80 -8.90
C LEU A 196 0.47 -16.57 -9.44
N PRO A 197 0.33 -17.87 -9.14
CA PRO A 197 -0.76 -18.70 -9.68
C PRO A 197 -2.11 -18.54 -8.97
N GLY A 198 -2.17 -17.82 -7.85
CA GLY A 198 -3.32 -17.80 -6.94
C GLY A 198 -4.67 -17.44 -7.59
N LEU A 199 -4.71 -16.49 -8.53
CA LEU A 199 -5.92 -16.15 -9.26
C LEU A 199 -6.37 -17.30 -10.17
N ARG A 200 -5.46 -17.93 -10.91
CA ARG A 200 -5.72 -19.13 -11.71
C ARG A 200 -6.29 -20.25 -10.85
N ASP A 201 -5.69 -20.48 -9.69
CA ASP A 201 -6.11 -21.54 -8.77
C ASP A 201 -7.48 -21.27 -8.18
N LYS A 202 -7.80 -20.02 -7.85
CA LYS A 202 -9.16 -19.62 -7.43
C LYS A 202 -10.18 -19.86 -8.54
N LEU A 203 -9.89 -19.47 -9.78
CA LEU A 203 -10.76 -19.68 -10.94
C LEU A 203 -10.93 -21.17 -11.26
N LYS A 204 -9.87 -21.99 -11.14
CA LYS A 204 -9.96 -23.45 -11.29
C LYS A 204 -10.88 -24.07 -10.24
N ARG A 205 -10.72 -23.69 -8.97
CA ARG A 205 -11.60 -24.16 -7.89
C ARG A 205 -13.07 -23.77 -8.10
N ALA A 206 -13.32 -22.62 -8.73
CA ALA A 206 -14.64 -22.15 -9.09
C ALA A 206 -15.19 -22.81 -10.39
N GLY A 207 -14.40 -23.66 -11.08
CA GLY A 207 -14.79 -24.25 -12.38
C GLY A 207 -14.83 -23.23 -13.54
N ALA A 208 -14.24 -22.05 -13.35
CA ALA A 208 -14.32 -20.92 -14.27
C ALA A 208 -13.04 -20.69 -15.08
N TRP A 209 -11.94 -21.40 -14.77
CA TRP A 209 -10.72 -21.26 -15.54
C TRP A 209 -10.85 -21.88 -16.93
N ARG A 210 -10.47 -21.12 -17.93
CA ARG A 210 -10.24 -21.53 -19.31
C ARG A 210 -8.88 -21.00 -19.75
N ASP A 211 -8.10 -21.79 -20.47
CA ASP A 211 -6.85 -21.32 -21.02
C ASP A 211 -7.11 -20.22 -22.06
N PRO A 212 -6.25 -19.20 -22.16
CA PRO A 212 -6.39 -18.19 -23.20
C PRO A 212 -6.37 -18.85 -24.57
N ALA A 213 -7.20 -18.34 -25.48
CA ALA A 213 -7.16 -18.79 -26.88
C ALA A 213 -5.72 -18.60 -27.40
N PRO A 214 -5.21 -19.54 -28.21
CA PRO A 214 -3.91 -19.36 -28.86
C PRO A 214 -3.91 -18.02 -29.60
N LEU A 215 -2.92 -17.19 -29.35
CA LEU A 215 -2.74 -15.94 -30.09
C LEU A 215 -2.42 -16.32 -31.53
N ALA A 216 -3.43 -16.27 -32.40
CA ALA A 216 -3.19 -16.32 -33.83
C ALA A 216 -2.35 -15.08 -34.17
N ASP A 217 -1.06 -15.31 -34.53
CA ASP A 217 -0.14 -14.33 -35.08
C ASP A 217 0.15 -13.04 -34.25
N ALA A 218 0.41 -13.16 -32.96
CA ALA A 218 1.00 -12.05 -32.21
C ALA A 218 2.51 -12.00 -32.48
N LYS A 219 2.92 -11.02 -33.30
CA LYS A 219 4.32 -10.59 -33.43
C LYS A 219 4.89 -10.35 -32.03
N PRO A 220 6.08 -10.86 -31.67
CA PRO A 220 6.60 -10.71 -30.31
C PRO A 220 6.73 -9.23 -29.98
N ALA A 221 5.99 -8.80 -28.94
CA ALA A 221 6.18 -7.49 -28.36
C ALA A 221 7.59 -7.43 -27.78
N VAL A 222 8.34 -6.42 -28.22
CA VAL A 222 9.68 -6.12 -27.71
C VAL A 222 9.58 -5.98 -26.20
N ALA A 223 10.23 -6.88 -25.48
CA ALA A 223 10.34 -6.84 -24.04
C ALA A 223 11.07 -5.54 -23.65
N THR A 224 10.36 -4.60 -23.09
CA THR A 224 10.97 -3.51 -22.32
C THR A 224 11.63 -4.13 -21.09
N PRO A 225 12.90 -3.81 -20.78
CA PRO A 225 13.56 -4.37 -19.61
C PRO A 225 12.81 -3.94 -18.33
N PRO A 226 12.73 -4.80 -17.31
CA PRO A 226 12.08 -4.46 -16.06
C PRO A 226 12.87 -3.33 -15.39
N ALA A 227 12.17 -2.25 -15.04
CA ALA A 227 12.71 -1.26 -14.14
C ALA A 227 12.98 -1.96 -12.80
N ASP A 228 14.24 -2.02 -12.40
CA ASP A 228 14.69 -2.52 -11.11
C ASP A 228 14.05 -1.72 -9.98
N SER A 229 13.02 -2.26 -9.39
CA SER A 229 12.61 -2.15 -7.99
C SER A 229 11.24 -2.80 -7.77
N VAL A 230 11.17 -4.12 -7.90
CA VAL A 230 10.01 -4.86 -7.42
C VAL A 230 10.29 -5.26 -5.98
N ALA A 231 9.81 -4.47 -5.02
CA ALA A 231 9.55 -4.99 -3.70
C ALA A 231 8.61 -6.19 -3.88
N LYS A 232 9.09 -7.39 -3.52
CA LYS A 232 8.37 -8.65 -3.61
C LYS A 232 6.99 -8.48 -2.97
N PRO A 233 5.88 -8.60 -3.71
CA PRO A 233 4.56 -8.52 -3.10
C PRO A 233 4.40 -9.70 -2.15
N ALA A 234 4.19 -9.43 -0.87
CA ALA A 234 3.81 -10.45 0.08
C ALA A 234 2.45 -11.02 -0.33
N PRO A 235 2.28 -12.34 -0.42
CA PRO A 235 0.99 -12.94 -0.70
C PRO A 235 0.03 -12.54 0.42
N VAL A 236 -1.17 -12.08 0.04
CA VAL A 236 -2.27 -11.94 0.98
C VAL A 236 -2.61 -13.35 1.46
N ALA A 237 -2.20 -13.70 2.68
CA ALA A 237 -2.52 -14.97 3.30
C ALA A 237 -4.00 -14.98 3.71
N ALA A 238 -4.82 -15.52 2.83
CA ALA A 238 -6.00 -16.24 3.25
C ALA A 238 -5.53 -17.69 3.50
N ASP A 239 -5.52 -18.10 4.75
CA ASP A 239 -5.07 -19.37 5.35
C ASP A 239 -3.70 -19.28 6.05
N ALA A 240 -3.71 -18.66 7.25
CA ALA A 240 -2.77 -19.02 8.28
C ALA A 240 -3.44 -20.11 9.16
N PRO A 241 -2.85 -21.29 9.29
CA PRO A 241 -3.31 -22.25 10.29
C PRO A 241 -3.06 -21.70 11.69
N PRO A 242 -3.88 -22.09 12.71
CA PRO A 242 -3.68 -21.62 14.07
C PRO A 242 -2.33 -22.12 14.59
N VAL A 243 -1.51 -21.17 15.06
CA VAL A 243 -0.28 -21.48 15.78
C VAL A 243 -0.66 -22.14 17.11
N PRO A 244 -0.17 -23.35 17.45
CA PRO A 244 -0.42 -23.95 18.74
C PRO A 244 0.28 -23.14 19.84
N ALA A 245 -0.51 -22.72 20.82
CA ALA A 245 0.00 -22.22 22.08
C ALA A 245 0.54 -23.41 22.86
N ASP A 246 1.85 -23.55 22.97
CA ASP A 246 2.43 -24.18 24.15
C ASP A 246 3.92 -23.85 24.32
N LYS A 247 4.25 -23.63 25.61
CA LYS A 247 5.58 -23.56 26.23
C LYS A 247 6.32 -22.23 26.23
N ALA A 248 5.81 -21.34 27.10
CA ALA A 248 6.70 -20.47 27.86
C ALA A 248 7.29 -21.29 29.02
N ASP A 249 8.59 -21.49 29.05
CA ASP A 249 9.32 -21.89 30.26
C ASP A 249 10.61 -21.09 30.42
N LYS A 250 10.61 -20.37 31.53
CA LYS A 250 11.67 -20.08 32.50
C LYS A 250 13.02 -19.53 32.10
N ALA A 251 13.32 -18.53 32.90
CA ALA A 251 14.63 -18.00 33.30
C ALA A 251 15.15 -16.86 32.37
N VAL A 252 15.55 -15.69 32.88
CA VAL A 252 16.37 -15.38 34.04
C VAL A 252 16.08 -13.95 34.49
N ALA A 253 15.85 -13.77 35.79
CA ALA A 253 15.87 -12.48 36.45
C ALA A 253 17.34 -11.97 36.51
N ALA A 254 17.61 -10.85 35.87
CA ALA A 254 18.80 -10.08 36.11
C ALA A 254 18.40 -8.68 36.53
N THR A 255 18.62 -8.41 37.77
CA THR A 255 18.53 -7.15 38.48
C THR A 255 19.34 -6.08 37.76
N VAL A 256 18.67 -5.05 37.26
CA VAL A 256 19.34 -3.80 36.86
C VAL A 256 18.83 -2.70 37.76
N THR A 257 19.72 -2.25 38.62
CA THR A 257 19.63 -1.14 39.55
C THR A 257 19.32 0.15 38.80
N ALA A 258 18.28 0.89 39.25
CA ALA A 258 17.96 2.23 38.75
C ALA A 258 19.07 3.24 39.12
N PRO A 259 19.37 4.23 38.27
CA PRO A 259 20.20 5.35 38.67
C PRO A 259 19.35 6.38 39.42
N GLU A 260 19.92 6.75 40.55
CA GLU A 260 19.54 7.72 41.55
C GLU A 260 19.22 9.10 40.95
N GLN A 261 18.04 9.65 41.30
CA GLN A 261 17.65 11.01 40.99
C GLN A 261 18.41 11.99 41.88
N ARG A 262 19.16 12.91 41.28
CA ARG A 262 19.73 14.07 41.95
C ARG A 262 18.67 15.14 42.15
N PRO A 263 18.51 15.79 43.34
CA PRO A 263 17.55 16.86 43.52
C PRO A 263 18.01 18.16 42.87
N ALA A 264 17.04 18.85 42.27
CA ALA A 264 17.24 20.18 41.67
C ALA A 264 17.44 21.22 42.77
N ASP A 265 18.52 21.94 42.68
CA ASP A 265 18.82 23.13 43.50
C ASP A 265 17.90 24.29 43.18
N ALA A 266 17.29 24.81 44.24
CA ALA A 266 16.49 26.02 44.23
C ALA A 266 17.39 27.26 44.06
N ALA A 267 17.21 27.99 42.97
CA ALA A 267 17.80 29.32 42.84
C ALA A 267 16.79 30.39 43.22
N ALA A 268 17.19 31.19 44.18
CA ALA A 268 16.48 32.29 44.81
C ALA A 268 16.18 33.43 43.84
N ALA A 269 15.01 34.05 43.99
CA ALA A 269 14.62 35.32 43.39
C ALA A 269 15.24 36.50 44.13
N PRO A 270 15.61 37.61 43.44
CA PRO A 270 15.92 38.88 44.10
C PRO A 270 14.67 39.74 44.26
N LYS A 271 14.50 40.35 45.44
CA LYS A 271 13.68 41.52 45.78
C LYS A 271 14.63 42.68 46.10
N PRO A 272 14.07 43.86 46.16
CA PRO A 272 13.02 44.62 45.43
C PRO A 272 13.63 45.59 44.42
#